data_9dbb7c8062579cee1c43fe6d369854bd
#
_entry.id   9dbb7c8062579cee1c43fe6d369854bd
#
_cell.length_a   1.000
_cell.length_b   1.000
_cell.length_c   1.000
_cell.angle_alpha   90.00
_cell.angle_beta   90.00
_cell.angle_gamma   90.00
#
_symmetry.space_group_name_H-M   'P 1'
#
loop_
_entity.id
_entity.type
_entity.pdbx_description
1 polymer ?
#
loop_
_entity_poly.entity_id
_entity_poly.type
_entity_poly.pdbx_seq_one_letter_code
_entity_poly.pdbx_strand_id
1 'polypeptide(L)'
;MKYIGIIPARYASSRFPGKPLANLCHKTVIHRVYEQASKALDTLLVATDDERIYNAVEAFEGKVVMTRTDHRCGTDRCLEAYMAITTPQWREQNDNTTVIINIQGDEPFIQPEQIQTLINCFEQNPDTQIATLVRPFTAEDTLEDLENPNTPKVAWSEKTGNALLFSRSVIPHMRGVNKTEWL
;
A
#
# COMPACT_ATOMS: atom_id res chain seq x y z
N MET A 1 -14.10 7.49 -11.80
CA MET A 1 -13.97 6.28 -10.93
C MET A 1 -14.22 6.64 -9.47
N LYS A 2 -14.47 5.66 -8.60
CA LYS A 2 -14.53 5.85 -7.15
C LYS A 2 -13.26 5.29 -6.52
N TYR A 3 -12.67 6.02 -5.59
CA TYR A 3 -11.41 5.62 -4.93
C TYR A 3 -11.67 5.41 -3.44
N ILE A 4 -11.33 4.22 -2.94
CA ILE A 4 -11.48 3.86 -1.53
C ILE A 4 -10.10 3.49 -0.99
N GLY A 5 -9.57 4.29 -0.08
CA GLY A 5 -8.36 3.99 0.64
C GLY A 5 -8.62 3.02 1.79
N ILE A 6 -7.87 1.95 1.88
CA ILE A 6 -7.92 1.02 3.00
C ILE A 6 -6.52 0.83 3.54
N ILE A 7 -6.37 1.03 4.85
CA ILE A 7 -5.11 0.88 5.58
C ILE A 7 -5.19 -0.42 6.37
N PRO A 8 -4.66 -1.55 5.87
CA PRO A 8 -4.60 -2.78 6.64
C PRO A 8 -3.58 -2.63 7.77
N ALA A 9 -4.00 -2.90 8.99
CA ALA A 9 -3.16 -2.81 10.17
C ALA A 9 -3.36 -4.03 11.08
N ARG A 10 -2.25 -4.65 11.52
CA ARG A 10 -2.27 -5.76 12.47
C ARG A 10 -1.30 -5.48 13.62
N TYR A 11 -1.65 -5.95 14.80
CA TYR A 11 -0.77 -5.82 15.95
C TYR A 11 0.38 -6.84 15.90
N ALA A 12 0.07 -8.07 15.50
CA ALA A 12 1.05 -9.15 15.42
C ALA A 12 2.00 -8.94 14.24
N SER A 13 3.22 -8.53 14.54
CA SER A 13 4.32 -8.44 13.60
C SER A 13 5.54 -9.12 14.23
N SER A 14 6.20 -10.00 13.48
CA SER A 14 7.37 -10.73 13.98
C SER A 14 8.58 -9.83 14.26
N ARG A 15 8.73 -8.75 13.50
CA ARG A 15 9.86 -7.81 13.62
C ARG A 15 9.61 -6.69 14.61
N PHE A 16 8.39 -6.17 14.69
CA PHE A 16 8.01 -5.09 15.60
C PHE A 16 6.52 -5.20 15.97
N PRO A 17 6.17 -5.97 17.02
CA PRO A 17 4.80 -6.07 17.51
C PRO A 17 4.24 -4.71 17.92
N GLY A 18 2.99 -4.43 17.54
CA GLY A 18 2.34 -3.17 17.87
C GLY A 18 2.85 -1.95 17.11
N LYS A 19 3.62 -2.12 16.02
CA LYS A 19 4.15 -1.01 15.20
C LYS A 19 3.10 0.06 14.86
N PRO A 20 1.85 -0.26 14.49
CA PRO A 20 0.83 0.76 14.21
C PRO A 20 0.54 1.70 15.39
N LEU A 21 0.72 1.22 16.61
CA LEU A 21 0.49 1.97 17.85
C LEU A 21 1.75 2.63 18.42
N ALA A 22 2.91 2.40 17.80
CA ALA A 22 4.14 3.07 18.23
C ALA A 22 3.99 4.60 18.12
N ASN A 23 4.48 5.31 19.14
CA ASN A 23 4.42 6.77 19.17
C ASN A 23 5.49 7.36 18.23
N LEU A 24 5.07 8.26 17.36
CA LEU A 24 5.92 9.03 16.46
C LEU A 24 5.56 10.51 16.60
N CYS A 25 6.34 11.24 17.42
CA CYS A 25 6.11 12.67 17.70
C CYS A 25 4.66 12.94 18.14
N HIS A 26 4.28 12.38 19.28
CA HIS A 26 2.97 12.56 19.96
C HIS A 26 1.73 11.98 19.24
N LYS A 27 1.90 11.30 18.10
CA LYS A 27 0.84 10.56 17.41
C LYS A 27 1.28 9.14 17.14
N THR A 28 0.34 8.21 17.05
CA THR A 28 0.67 6.83 16.64
C THR A 28 1.04 6.77 15.15
N VAL A 29 1.80 5.75 14.77
CA VAL A 29 2.15 5.50 13.36
C VAL A 29 0.88 5.44 12.50
N ILE A 30 -0.15 4.69 12.94
CA ILE A 30 -1.40 4.57 12.19
C ILE A 30 -2.13 5.91 12.04
N HIS A 31 -2.07 6.79 13.07
CA HIS A 31 -2.65 8.13 12.99
C HIS A 31 -1.93 8.97 11.92
N ARG A 32 -0.58 8.90 11.86
CA ARG A 32 0.20 9.61 10.84
C ARG A 32 -0.14 9.14 9.42
N VAL A 33 -0.23 7.81 9.21
CA VAL A 33 -0.63 7.26 7.91
C VAL A 33 -2.02 7.75 7.52
N TYR A 34 -2.98 7.69 8.45
CA TYR A 34 -4.36 8.11 8.22
C TYR A 34 -4.43 9.60 7.85
N GLU A 35 -3.74 10.47 8.60
CA GLU A 35 -3.68 11.91 8.32
C GLU A 35 -3.11 12.23 6.93
N GLN A 36 -2.08 11.52 6.50
CA GLN A 36 -1.50 11.76 5.18
C GLN A 36 -2.41 11.26 4.07
N ALA A 37 -2.97 10.06 4.23
CA ALA A 37 -3.86 9.47 3.23
C ALA A 37 -5.17 10.25 3.08
N SER A 38 -5.72 10.82 4.17
CA SER A 38 -6.96 11.61 4.14
C SER A 38 -6.85 12.92 3.36
N LYS A 39 -5.63 13.38 3.08
CA LYS A 39 -5.43 14.57 2.22
C LYS A 39 -5.66 14.29 0.73
N ALA A 40 -5.61 13.01 0.32
CA ALA A 40 -5.77 12.59 -1.07
C ALA A 40 -7.05 11.80 -1.33
N LEU A 41 -7.74 11.35 -0.29
CA LEU A 41 -8.88 10.43 -0.38
C LEU A 41 -10.03 10.85 0.52
N ASP A 42 -11.21 11.04 -0.04
CA ASP A 42 -12.45 11.34 0.70
C ASP A 42 -13.01 10.10 1.43
N THR A 43 -12.78 8.92 0.85
CA THR A 43 -13.17 7.65 1.46
C THR A 43 -11.92 6.89 1.89
N LEU A 44 -11.70 6.84 3.21
CA LEU A 44 -10.54 6.20 3.83
C LEU A 44 -10.96 5.48 5.10
N LEU A 45 -10.42 4.28 5.34
CA LEU A 45 -10.65 3.53 6.57
C LEU A 45 -9.44 2.66 6.93
N VAL A 46 -9.33 2.33 8.21
CA VAL A 46 -8.41 1.32 8.72
C VAL A 46 -9.13 -0.02 8.81
N ALA A 47 -8.45 -1.09 8.41
CA ALA A 47 -8.92 -2.47 8.57
C ALA A 47 -8.00 -3.21 9.54
N THR A 48 -8.51 -3.68 10.65
CA THR A 48 -7.71 -4.32 11.71
C THR A 48 -8.40 -5.52 12.33
N ASP A 49 -7.62 -6.42 12.90
CA ASP A 49 -8.05 -7.56 13.69
C ASP A 49 -7.77 -7.39 15.21
N ASP A 50 -7.38 -6.17 15.62
CA ASP A 50 -6.94 -5.91 16.98
C ASP A 50 -7.69 -4.73 17.60
N GLU A 51 -8.36 -4.95 18.74
CA GLU A 51 -9.16 -3.95 19.44
C GLU A 51 -8.34 -2.72 19.87
N ARG A 52 -7.05 -2.89 20.18
CA ARG A 52 -6.18 -1.77 20.56
C ARG A 52 -5.98 -0.81 19.41
N ILE A 53 -5.81 -1.34 18.18
CA ILE A 53 -5.70 -0.53 16.97
C ILE A 53 -7.05 0.10 16.66
N TYR A 54 -8.14 -0.67 16.78
CA TYR A 54 -9.50 -0.17 16.57
C TYR A 54 -9.79 1.04 17.46
N ASN A 55 -9.60 0.90 18.78
CA ASN A 55 -9.83 1.96 19.75
C ASN A 55 -8.91 3.18 19.52
N ALA A 56 -7.65 2.95 19.12
CA ALA A 56 -6.73 4.03 18.81
C ALA A 56 -7.16 4.84 17.58
N VAL A 57 -7.77 4.19 16.57
CA VAL A 57 -8.29 4.86 15.39
C VAL A 57 -9.56 5.65 15.70
N GLU A 58 -10.49 5.08 16.50
CA GLU A 58 -11.66 5.80 16.98
C GLU A 58 -11.30 7.03 17.82
N ALA A 59 -10.25 6.95 18.62
CA ALA A 59 -9.80 8.06 19.47
C ALA A 59 -9.38 9.33 18.69
N PHE A 60 -9.01 9.19 17.42
CA PHE A 60 -8.78 10.34 16.53
C PHE A 60 -9.87 10.52 15.46
N GLU A 61 -11.05 9.93 15.69
CA GLU A 61 -12.22 10.02 14.80
C GLU A 61 -11.99 9.42 13.39
N GLY A 62 -11.03 8.52 13.25
CA GLY A 62 -10.78 7.78 12.02
C GLY A 62 -11.85 6.70 11.79
N LYS A 63 -12.16 6.43 10.53
CA LYS A 63 -13.03 5.29 10.18
C LYS A 63 -12.25 3.99 10.31
N VAL A 64 -12.85 3.00 10.95
CA VAL A 64 -12.21 1.69 11.19
C VAL A 64 -13.22 0.57 11.08
N VAL A 65 -12.77 -0.60 10.63
CA VAL A 65 -13.57 -1.82 10.57
C VAL A 65 -12.77 -2.98 11.16
N MET A 66 -13.44 -3.81 11.97
CA MET A 66 -12.88 -5.06 12.43
C MET A 66 -12.94 -6.11 11.32
N THR A 67 -11.86 -6.85 11.17
CA THR A 67 -11.69 -7.93 10.20
C THR A 67 -11.18 -9.18 10.88
N ARG A 68 -11.27 -10.32 10.20
CA ARG A 68 -10.81 -11.60 10.72
C ARG A 68 -9.29 -11.61 10.96
N THR A 69 -8.86 -12.46 11.90
CA THR A 69 -7.45 -12.61 12.29
C THR A 69 -6.64 -13.51 11.35
N ASP A 70 -7.30 -14.33 10.52
CA ASP A 70 -6.71 -15.38 9.71
C ASP A 70 -6.26 -14.94 8.30
N HIS A 71 -6.32 -13.65 7.99
CA HIS A 71 -5.83 -13.11 6.72
C HIS A 71 -4.34 -13.31 6.54
N ARG A 72 -3.97 -13.86 5.38
CA ARG A 72 -2.57 -14.15 5.03
C ARG A 72 -1.81 -12.90 4.58
N CYS A 73 -2.51 -11.93 4.00
CA CYS A 73 -1.92 -10.69 3.50
C CYS A 73 -2.82 -9.47 3.73
N GLY A 74 -2.24 -8.27 3.54
CA GLY A 74 -2.99 -7.01 3.64
C GLY A 74 -4.09 -6.88 2.58
N THR A 75 -3.89 -7.43 1.40
CA THR A 75 -4.88 -7.39 0.31
C THR A 75 -6.17 -8.13 0.66
N ASP A 76 -6.06 -9.33 1.28
CA ASP A 76 -7.23 -10.09 1.72
C ASP A 76 -8.02 -9.31 2.78
N ARG A 77 -7.32 -8.63 3.69
CA ARG A 77 -7.93 -7.76 4.70
C ARG A 77 -8.62 -6.55 4.08
N CYS A 78 -8.01 -5.93 3.08
CA CYS A 78 -8.64 -4.84 2.34
C CYS A 78 -9.93 -5.29 1.64
N LEU A 79 -9.94 -6.48 1.06
CA LEU A 79 -11.14 -7.03 0.42
C LEU A 79 -12.26 -7.26 1.43
N GLU A 80 -11.99 -7.86 2.59
CA GLU A 80 -13.00 -8.03 3.65
C GLU A 80 -13.54 -6.68 4.11
N ALA A 81 -12.66 -5.71 4.37
CA ALA A 81 -13.06 -4.37 4.78
C ALA A 81 -13.94 -3.69 3.73
N TYR A 82 -13.60 -3.80 2.44
CA TYR A 82 -14.43 -3.31 1.34
C TYR A 82 -15.81 -3.95 1.34
N MET A 83 -15.87 -5.28 1.50
CA MET A 83 -17.14 -6.02 1.57
C MET A 83 -17.98 -5.62 2.79
N ALA A 84 -17.36 -5.29 3.90
CA ALA A 84 -18.05 -4.89 5.12
C ALA A 84 -18.69 -3.50 5.02
N ILE A 85 -18.09 -2.58 4.27
CA ILE A 85 -18.59 -1.21 4.11
C ILE A 85 -19.53 -1.03 2.91
N THR A 86 -19.69 -2.06 2.07
CA THR A 86 -20.52 -2.01 0.85
C THR A 86 -21.57 -3.11 0.86
N THR A 87 -22.77 -2.80 0.33
CA THR A 87 -23.80 -3.83 0.14
C THR A 87 -23.59 -4.58 -1.18
N PRO A 88 -24.10 -5.83 -1.32
CA PRO A 88 -24.06 -6.54 -2.61
C PRO A 88 -24.66 -5.72 -3.76
N GLN A 89 -25.79 -5.06 -3.54
CA GLN A 89 -26.45 -4.22 -4.55
C GLN A 89 -25.59 -3.01 -4.94
N TRP A 90 -24.90 -2.41 -3.98
CA TRP A 90 -23.98 -1.32 -4.26
C TRP A 90 -22.80 -1.79 -5.13
N ARG A 91 -22.22 -2.96 -4.81
CA ARG A 91 -21.11 -3.56 -5.57
C ARG A 91 -21.52 -3.90 -7.00
N GLU A 92 -22.67 -4.52 -7.20
CA GLU A 92 -23.19 -4.85 -8.54
C GLU A 92 -23.20 -3.63 -9.47
N GLN A 93 -23.46 -2.45 -8.94
CA GLN A 93 -23.53 -1.20 -9.71
C GLN A 93 -22.18 -0.47 -9.83
N ASN A 94 -21.22 -0.72 -8.94
CA ASN A 94 -20.06 0.14 -8.80
C ASN A 94 -18.70 -0.59 -8.88
N ASP A 95 -18.62 -1.91 -8.77
CA ASP A 95 -17.33 -2.63 -8.72
C ASP A 95 -16.46 -2.35 -9.95
N ASN A 96 -17.04 -2.30 -11.13
CA ASN A 96 -16.28 -1.98 -12.36
C ASN A 96 -15.74 -0.55 -12.43
N THR A 97 -16.14 0.32 -11.52
CA THR A 97 -15.72 1.73 -11.45
C THR A 97 -15.07 2.09 -10.12
N THR A 98 -14.84 1.11 -9.26
CA THR A 98 -14.24 1.31 -7.93
C THR A 98 -12.81 0.79 -7.89
N VAL A 99 -11.91 1.64 -7.42
CA VAL A 99 -10.50 1.32 -7.19
C VAL A 99 -10.24 1.28 -5.69
N ILE A 100 -9.71 0.17 -5.21
CA ILE A 100 -9.25 0.03 -3.82
C ILE A 100 -7.76 0.39 -3.78
N ILE A 101 -7.41 1.38 -2.98
CA ILE A 101 -6.03 1.79 -2.75
C ILE A 101 -5.59 1.18 -1.41
N ASN A 102 -4.73 0.18 -1.48
CA ASN A 102 -4.11 -0.45 -0.32
C ASN A 102 -2.94 0.39 0.16
N ILE A 103 -3.07 1.03 1.33
CA ILE A 103 -2.08 1.91 1.92
C ILE A 103 -1.45 1.21 3.12
N GLN A 104 -0.14 1.00 3.10
CA GLN A 104 0.53 0.28 4.18
C GLN A 104 0.44 1.02 5.51
N GLY A 105 -0.10 0.36 6.55
CA GLY A 105 -0.30 0.95 7.88
C GLY A 105 0.98 1.23 8.68
N ASP A 106 2.14 1.01 8.08
CA ASP A 106 3.45 1.22 8.67
C ASP A 106 4.35 2.21 7.89
N GLU A 107 3.75 2.98 6.99
CA GLU A 107 4.41 4.04 6.20
C GLU A 107 3.96 5.45 6.62
N PRO A 108 4.40 5.95 7.80
CA PRO A 108 3.93 7.21 8.36
C PRO A 108 4.35 8.46 7.56
N PHE A 109 5.25 8.29 6.61
CA PHE A 109 5.77 9.36 5.74
C PHE A 109 5.24 9.30 4.31
N ILE A 110 4.21 8.46 4.06
CA ILE A 110 3.54 8.45 2.76
C ILE A 110 3.09 9.86 2.39
N GLN A 111 3.34 10.26 1.15
CA GLN A 111 2.94 11.57 0.66
C GLN A 111 1.61 11.48 -0.08
N PRO A 112 0.70 12.45 0.09
CA PRO A 112 -0.57 12.50 -0.65
C PRO A 112 -0.39 12.42 -2.16
N GLU A 113 0.69 13.00 -2.69
CA GLU A 113 1.05 13.01 -4.10
C GLU A 113 1.32 11.59 -4.65
N GLN A 114 1.82 10.69 -3.82
CA GLN A 114 2.02 9.29 -4.19
C GLN A 114 0.66 8.60 -4.43
N ILE A 115 -0.32 8.86 -3.58
CA ILE A 115 -1.69 8.37 -3.72
C ILE A 115 -2.34 8.99 -4.96
N GLN A 116 -2.16 10.28 -5.17
CA GLN A 116 -2.68 10.99 -6.35
C GLN A 116 -2.07 10.47 -7.65
N THR A 117 -0.82 10.06 -7.63
CA THR A 117 -0.16 9.43 -8.80
C THR A 117 -0.84 8.12 -9.18
N LEU A 118 -1.24 7.29 -8.21
CA LEU A 118 -2.02 6.08 -8.48
C LEU A 118 -3.41 6.41 -9.04
N ILE A 119 -4.11 7.37 -8.47
CA ILE A 119 -5.42 7.84 -8.95
C ILE A 119 -5.31 8.28 -10.41
N ASN A 120 -4.34 9.13 -10.72
CA ASN A 120 -4.11 9.65 -12.08
C ASN A 120 -3.79 8.51 -13.07
N CYS A 121 -3.10 7.45 -12.64
CA CYS A 121 -2.82 6.29 -13.49
C CYS A 121 -4.12 5.62 -13.96
N PHE A 122 -5.08 5.40 -13.07
CA PHE A 122 -6.39 4.82 -13.42
C PHE A 122 -7.26 5.77 -14.25
N GLU A 123 -7.18 7.08 -14.02
CA GLU A 123 -7.93 8.07 -14.80
C GLU A 123 -7.42 8.20 -16.24
N GLN A 124 -6.11 8.15 -16.41
CA GLN A 124 -5.47 8.23 -17.73
C GLN A 124 -5.53 6.92 -18.51
N ASN A 125 -5.62 5.79 -17.82
CA ASN A 125 -5.61 4.45 -18.41
C ASN A 125 -6.77 3.62 -17.85
N PRO A 126 -8.00 3.78 -18.38
CA PRO A 126 -9.20 3.14 -17.85
C PRO A 126 -9.16 1.60 -17.84
N ASP A 127 -8.31 0.99 -18.66
CA ASP A 127 -8.12 -0.47 -18.73
C ASP A 127 -7.17 -1.00 -17.65
N THR A 128 -6.58 -0.12 -16.82
CA THR A 128 -5.70 -0.51 -15.74
C THR A 128 -6.47 -1.32 -14.69
N GLN A 129 -6.00 -2.53 -14.42
CA GLN A 129 -6.58 -3.40 -13.38
C GLN A 129 -5.80 -3.33 -12.05
N ILE A 130 -4.48 -3.19 -12.13
CA ILE A 130 -3.59 -3.10 -10.96
C ILE A 130 -2.50 -2.08 -11.26
N ALA A 131 -2.24 -1.19 -10.31
CA ALA A 131 -1.13 -0.25 -10.37
C ALA A 131 -0.33 -0.26 -9.06
N THR A 132 0.96 0.01 -9.14
CA THR A 132 1.84 0.22 -7.98
C THR A 132 2.86 1.29 -8.29
N LEU A 133 3.38 1.90 -7.25
CA LEU A 133 4.47 2.86 -7.36
C LEU A 133 5.82 2.13 -7.39
N VAL A 134 6.72 2.65 -8.19
CA VAL A 134 8.12 2.22 -8.24
C VAL A 134 9.02 3.45 -8.22
N ARG A 135 10.26 3.29 -7.79
CA ARG A 135 11.33 4.26 -7.98
C ARG A 135 12.48 3.62 -8.73
N PRO A 136 13.18 4.34 -9.57
CA PRO A 136 14.43 3.84 -10.14
C PRO A 136 15.49 3.67 -9.06
N PHE A 137 16.40 2.73 -9.24
CA PHE A 137 17.68 2.77 -8.55
C PHE A 137 18.51 3.92 -9.13
N THR A 138 19.30 4.55 -8.28
CA THR A 138 20.12 5.71 -8.63
C THR A 138 21.56 5.47 -8.16
N ALA A 139 22.48 6.33 -8.55
CA ALA A 139 23.87 6.28 -8.10
C ALA A 139 24.06 6.48 -6.57
N GLU A 140 23.00 6.87 -5.86
CA GLU A 140 23.00 6.98 -4.39
C GLU A 140 22.67 5.66 -3.71
N ASP A 141 22.04 4.71 -4.44
CA ASP A 141 21.74 3.39 -3.93
C ASP A 141 23.01 2.52 -3.94
N THR A 142 23.11 1.61 -2.99
CA THR A 142 24.24 0.70 -2.88
C THR A 142 23.97 -0.66 -3.53
N LEU A 143 25.03 -1.45 -3.73
CA LEU A 143 24.85 -2.83 -4.18
C LEU A 143 24.06 -3.66 -3.14
N GLU A 144 24.20 -3.37 -1.85
CA GLU A 144 23.43 -4.01 -0.78
C GLU A 144 21.93 -3.70 -0.93
N ASP A 145 21.54 -2.46 -1.25
CA ASP A 145 20.15 -2.09 -1.52
C ASP A 145 19.61 -2.83 -2.74
N LEU A 146 20.40 -2.95 -3.80
CA LEU A 146 20.03 -3.69 -5.00
C LEU A 146 19.84 -5.18 -4.72
N GLU A 147 20.69 -5.80 -3.89
CA GLU A 147 20.62 -7.22 -3.54
C GLU A 147 19.64 -7.53 -2.41
N ASN A 148 19.13 -6.52 -1.70
CA ASN A 148 18.21 -6.70 -0.59
C ASN A 148 16.90 -7.38 -1.04
N PRO A 149 16.60 -8.61 -0.57
CA PRO A 149 15.39 -9.33 -0.98
C PRO A 149 14.10 -8.71 -0.41
N ASN A 150 14.20 -7.78 0.56
CA ASN A 150 13.05 -7.05 1.09
C ASN A 150 12.65 -5.86 0.20
N THR A 151 13.51 -5.46 -0.74
CA THR A 151 13.22 -4.48 -1.78
C THR A 151 12.89 -5.22 -3.09
N PRO A 152 11.61 -5.45 -3.44
CA PRO A 152 11.26 -6.10 -4.69
C PRO A 152 11.72 -5.26 -5.88
N LYS A 153 12.32 -5.92 -6.89
CA LYS A 153 12.71 -5.32 -8.15
C LYS A 153 11.62 -5.52 -9.17
N VAL A 154 11.46 -4.56 -10.06
CA VAL A 154 10.51 -4.66 -11.17
C VAL A 154 11.22 -4.38 -12.50
N ALA A 155 11.02 -5.26 -13.46
CA ALA A 155 11.30 -4.97 -14.86
C ALA A 155 10.02 -4.43 -15.50
N TRP A 156 10.08 -3.31 -16.17
CA TRP A 156 8.93 -2.63 -16.76
C TRP A 156 9.23 -2.14 -18.17
N SER A 157 8.20 -1.90 -18.95
CA SER A 157 8.31 -1.35 -20.29
C SER A 157 8.22 0.18 -20.21
N GLU A 158 9.29 0.88 -20.54
CA GLU A 158 9.28 2.35 -20.62
C GLU A 158 8.23 2.87 -21.63
N LYS A 159 7.98 2.11 -22.69
CA LYS A 159 7.02 2.50 -23.73
C LYS A 159 5.57 2.50 -23.23
N THR A 160 5.21 1.55 -22.36
CA THR A 160 3.81 1.33 -21.94
C THR A 160 3.56 1.60 -20.48
N GLY A 161 4.61 1.72 -19.66
CA GLY A 161 4.50 1.77 -18.20
C GLY A 161 4.15 0.43 -17.55
N ASN A 162 3.96 -0.65 -18.33
CA ASN A 162 3.54 -1.95 -17.80
C ASN A 162 4.68 -2.68 -17.13
N ALA A 163 4.43 -3.17 -15.91
CA ALA A 163 5.33 -4.11 -15.24
C ALA A 163 5.32 -5.46 -15.97
N LEU A 164 6.51 -5.99 -16.25
CA LEU A 164 6.72 -7.26 -16.93
C LEU A 164 7.02 -8.40 -15.94
N LEU A 165 7.76 -8.09 -14.87
CA LEU A 165 8.19 -9.07 -13.86
C LEU A 165 8.50 -8.36 -12.55
N PHE A 166 8.05 -8.96 -11.44
CA PHE A 166 8.48 -8.62 -10.09
C PHE A 166 9.38 -9.75 -9.54
N SER A 167 10.47 -9.38 -8.90
CA SER A 167 11.42 -10.32 -8.31
C SER A 167 12.03 -9.80 -7.02
N ARG A 168 12.29 -10.70 -6.08
CA ARG A 168 13.12 -10.38 -4.90
C ARG A 168 14.61 -10.52 -5.19
N SER A 169 14.97 -11.27 -6.24
CA SER A 169 16.32 -11.32 -6.79
C SER A 169 16.55 -10.15 -7.74
N VAL A 170 17.82 -9.83 -7.98
CA VAL A 170 18.22 -8.83 -8.98
C VAL A 170 17.83 -9.30 -10.38
N ILE A 171 17.18 -8.46 -11.13
CA ILE A 171 16.76 -8.65 -12.52
C ILE A 171 17.02 -7.38 -13.35
N PRO A 172 17.34 -7.53 -14.68
CA PRO A 172 17.67 -8.78 -15.38
C PRO A 172 19.03 -9.35 -14.96
N HIS A 173 19.29 -10.63 -15.26
CA HIS A 173 20.65 -11.15 -15.13
C HIS A 173 21.51 -10.71 -16.31
N MET A 174 22.56 -9.94 -16.05
CA MET A 174 23.48 -9.45 -17.08
C MET A 174 24.78 -10.25 -17.04
N ARG A 175 24.98 -11.11 -18.05
CA ARG A 175 26.18 -11.95 -18.13
C ARG A 175 27.42 -11.12 -18.44
N GLY A 176 28.47 -11.29 -17.63
CA GLY A 176 29.77 -10.63 -17.84
C GLY A 176 29.84 -9.16 -17.44
N VAL A 177 28.80 -8.62 -16.84
CA VAL A 177 28.76 -7.26 -16.28
C VAL A 177 28.91 -7.35 -14.76
N ASN A 178 29.77 -6.51 -14.20
CA ASN A 178 29.88 -6.41 -12.74
C ASN A 178 28.65 -5.71 -12.19
N LYS A 179 28.05 -6.26 -11.14
CA LYS A 179 26.84 -5.70 -10.51
C LYS A 179 27.02 -4.23 -10.05
N THR A 180 28.21 -3.82 -9.71
CA THR A 180 28.51 -2.42 -9.37
C THR A 180 28.34 -1.44 -10.53
N GLU A 181 28.25 -1.95 -11.77
CA GLU A 181 28.02 -1.15 -12.97
C GLU A 181 26.52 -1.00 -13.30
N TRP A 182 25.64 -1.58 -12.46
CA TRP A 182 24.18 -1.54 -12.68
C TRP A 182 23.50 -0.32 -12.03
N LEU A 183 24.19 0.34 -11.11
CA LEU A 183 23.81 1.56 -10.42
C LEU A 183 24.49 2.77 -11.08
#